data_caca17388e9ff5faf57f41f874177060
#
_entry.id   caca17388e9ff5faf57f41f874177060
#
_cell.length_a   1.000
_cell.length_b   1.000
_cell.length_c   1.000
_cell.angle_alpha   90.00
_cell.angle_beta   90.00
_cell.angle_gamma   90.00
#
_symmetry.space_group_name_H-M   'P 1'
#
loop_
_entity.id
_entity.type
_entity.pdbx_description
1 polymer ?
#
loop_
_entity_poly.entity_id
_entity_poly.type
_entity_poly.pdbx_seq_one_letter_code
_entity_poly.pdbx_strand_id
1 'polypeptide(L)'
;MTERPIGILLAAGPGTRLGLGPKALLPFRGRTLVEVLADELLEGGCESVNVVLGADAARVSASVDLRHHRVIHNPHWASGMGSSFRAGVAAAGNRNVLVALVDQPGLTAQDVRKVLAAHRPGRIVAAAYPGRDGTLRRGHPVVFDARLAAEAAQTAEGDAGGRLFLEAHPELIDLVDCSTAADVRRGGDDIDLPEHLYLLGEP
;
A
#
# COMPACT_ATOMS: atom_id res chain seq x y z
N MET A 1 19.82 -10.81 12.56
CA MET A 1 19.32 -9.61 11.84
C MET A 1 18.05 -10.05 11.14
N THR A 2 16.92 -9.46 11.47
CA THR A 2 15.65 -9.74 10.76
C THR A 2 15.77 -9.23 9.32
N GLU A 3 15.45 -10.08 8.37
CA GLU A 3 15.47 -9.75 6.94
C GLU A 3 14.48 -8.62 6.65
N ARG A 4 14.91 -7.58 5.93
CA ARG A 4 14.05 -6.43 5.59
C ARG A 4 12.97 -6.88 4.62
N PRO A 5 11.70 -6.45 4.77
CA PRO A 5 10.62 -6.88 3.90
C PRO A 5 10.72 -6.26 2.50
N ILE A 6 10.03 -6.88 1.54
CA ILE A 6 9.78 -6.29 0.23
C ILE A 6 8.53 -5.39 0.34
N GLY A 7 8.65 -4.12 -0.05
CA GLY A 7 7.51 -3.25 -0.20
C GLY A 7 6.66 -3.66 -1.41
N ILE A 8 5.34 -3.65 -1.27
CA ILE A 8 4.39 -3.84 -2.36
C ILE A 8 3.48 -2.61 -2.41
N LEU A 9 3.63 -1.80 -3.45
CA LEU A 9 2.75 -0.66 -3.70
C LEU A 9 1.71 -1.05 -4.73
N LEU A 10 0.44 -1.17 -4.31
CA LEU A 10 -0.68 -1.50 -5.21
C LEU A 10 -1.15 -0.24 -5.94
N ALA A 11 -0.88 -0.16 -7.24
CA ALA A 11 -1.13 0.99 -8.09
C ALA A 11 -1.84 0.60 -9.42
N ALA A 12 -2.60 -0.49 -9.40
CA ALA A 12 -3.18 -1.11 -10.60
C ALA A 12 -4.58 -0.60 -10.96
N GLY A 13 -5.20 0.24 -10.13
CA GLY A 13 -6.58 0.70 -10.31
C GLY A 13 -6.73 1.76 -11.42
N PRO A 14 -7.88 1.77 -12.14
CA PRO A 14 -8.12 2.70 -13.25
C PRO A 14 -8.46 4.13 -12.84
N GLY A 15 -8.78 4.39 -11.56
CA GLY A 15 -9.15 5.73 -11.07
C GLY A 15 -10.46 6.29 -11.66
N THR A 16 -11.39 5.43 -12.06
CA THR A 16 -12.61 5.82 -12.80
C THR A 16 -13.52 6.75 -12.02
N ARG A 17 -13.65 6.56 -10.69
CA ARG A 17 -14.51 7.41 -9.85
C ARG A 17 -14.00 8.85 -9.77
N LEU A 18 -12.68 9.02 -9.80
CA LEU A 18 -12.03 10.32 -9.78
C LEU A 18 -12.11 11.05 -11.13
N GLY A 19 -12.23 10.29 -12.25
CA GLY A 19 -12.32 10.85 -13.61
C GLY A 19 -11.02 11.43 -14.16
N LEU A 20 -9.89 11.30 -13.45
CA LEU A 20 -8.58 11.86 -13.84
C LEU A 20 -7.60 10.80 -14.39
N GLY A 21 -8.07 9.55 -14.57
CA GLY A 21 -7.23 8.43 -14.97
C GLY A 21 -6.53 7.77 -13.78
N PRO A 22 -5.43 7.01 -14.04
CA PRO A 22 -4.74 6.27 -12.98
C PRO A 22 -4.28 7.16 -11.84
N LYS A 23 -4.69 6.86 -10.60
CA LYS A 23 -4.28 7.60 -9.39
C LYS A 23 -2.75 7.65 -9.23
N ALA A 24 -2.05 6.66 -9.76
CA ALA A 24 -0.59 6.59 -9.81
C ALA A 24 0.06 7.87 -10.40
N LEU A 25 -0.60 8.50 -11.37
CA LEU A 25 -0.12 9.70 -12.09
C LEU A 25 -0.55 11.02 -11.47
N LEU A 26 -1.30 11.02 -10.37
CA LEU A 26 -1.70 12.27 -9.72
C LEU A 26 -0.46 13.04 -9.26
N PRO A 27 -0.42 14.37 -9.48
CA PRO A 27 0.69 15.22 -9.03
C PRO A 27 0.73 15.27 -7.50
N PHE A 28 1.90 15.03 -6.93
CA PHE A 28 2.10 15.03 -5.49
C PHE A 28 3.54 15.42 -5.14
N ARG A 29 3.72 16.46 -4.34
CA ARG A 29 5.03 16.96 -3.90
C ARG A 29 6.03 17.18 -5.06
N GLY A 30 5.56 17.73 -6.19
CA GLY A 30 6.38 18.01 -7.38
C GLY A 30 6.74 16.81 -8.25
N ARG A 31 6.21 15.62 -7.93
CA ARG A 31 6.38 14.35 -8.67
C ARG A 31 5.03 13.68 -8.89
N THR A 32 5.00 12.41 -9.25
CA THR A 32 3.77 11.62 -9.26
C THR A 32 3.57 10.90 -7.93
N LEU A 33 2.31 10.62 -7.59
CA LEU A 33 1.95 9.96 -6.34
C LEU A 33 2.65 8.60 -6.19
N VAL A 34 2.71 7.81 -7.26
CA VAL A 34 3.36 6.49 -7.24
C VAL A 34 4.86 6.58 -6.96
N GLU A 35 5.56 7.58 -7.51
CA GLU A 35 6.99 7.78 -7.27
C GLU A 35 7.26 8.14 -5.81
N VAL A 36 6.49 9.10 -5.27
CA VAL A 36 6.67 9.54 -3.89
C VAL A 36 6.39 8.40 -2.92
N LEU A 37 5.28 7.67 -3.10
CA LEU A 37 4.93 6.59 -2.17
C LEU A 37 5.87 5.38 -2.28
N ALA A 38 6.41 5.09 -3.46
CA ALA A 38 7.42 4.04 -3.60
C ALA A 38 8.71 4.41 -2.85
N ASP A 39 9.14 5.66 -2.92
CA ASP A 39 10.30 6.15 -2.17
C ASP A 39 10.04 6.14 -0.65
N GLU A 40 8.85 6.54 -0.19
CA GLU A 40 8.47 6.47 1.24
C GLU A 40 8.59 5.03 1.80
N LEU A 41 8.23 4.01 1.00
CA LEU A 41 8.39 2.61 1.39
C LEU A 41 9.88 2.21 1.52
N LEU A 42 10.70 2.64 0.56
CA LEU A 42 12.14 2.34 0.56
C LEU A 42 12.86 3.05 1.71
N GLU A 43 12.61 4.35 1.88
CA GLU A 43 13.17 5.16 2.97
C GLU A 43 12.69 4.70 4.35
N GLY A 44 11.46 4.18 4.42
CA GLY A 44 10.88 3.61 5.63
C GLY A 44 11.52 2.30 6.08
N GLY A 45 12.30 1.63 5.22
CA GLY A 45 13.09 0.48 5.60
C GLY A 45 12.79 -0.81 4.82
N CYS A 46 11.94 -0.78 3.78
CA CYS A 46 11.85 -1.90 2.85
C CYS A 46 13.20 -2.12 2.14
N GLU A 47 13.52 -3.37 1.79
CA GLU A 47 14.75 -3.69 1.06
C GLU A 47 14.69 -3.24 -0.40
N SER A 48 13.53 -3.45 -1.00
CA SER A 48 13.17 -3.02 -2.35
C SER A 48 11.66 -2.85 -2.43
N VAL A 49 11.16 -2.24 -3.50
CA VAL A 49 9.72 -2.02 -3.69
C VAL A 49 9.26 -2.59 -5.03
N ASN A 50 8.23 -3.44 -4.97
CA ASN A 50 7.47 -3.94 -6.11
C ASN A 50 6.27 -3.00 -6.33
N VAL A 51 6.27 -2.23 -7.41
CA VAL A 51 5.14 -1.38 -7.80
C VAL A 51 4.25 -2.18 -8.76
N VAL A 52 3.05 -2.51 -8.31
CA VAL A 52 2.10 -3.30 -9.11
C VAL A 52 1.22 -2.39 -9.94
N LEU A 53 1.38 -2.42 -11.25
CA LEU A 53 0.62 -1.66 -12.23
C LEU A 53 -0.38 -2.54 -12.97
N GLY A 54 -1.50 -1.96 -13.41
CA GLY A 54 -2.56 -2.68 -14.13
C GLY A 54 -3.21 -1.82 -15.20
N ALA A 55 -4.25 -1.07 -14.85
CA ALA A 55 -4.89 -0.15 -15.79
C ALA A 55 -3.87 0.87 -16.32
N ASP A 56 -3.87 1.07 -17.64
CA ASP A 56 -2.95 1.99 -18.33
C ASP A 56 -1.45 1.80 -17.97
N ALA A 57 -1.04 0.57 -17.62
CA ALA A 57 0.31 0.29 -17.13
C ALA A 57 1.41 0.80 -18.06
N ALA A 58 1.22 0.70 -19.39
CA ALA A 58 2.17 1.22 -20.37
C ALA A 58 2.33 2.75 -20.28
N ARG A 59 1.21 3.48 -20.15
CA ARG A 59 1.19 4.94 -19.99
C ARG A 59 1.84 5.33 -18.64
N VAL A 60 1.48 4.66 -17.55
CA VAL A 60 2.08 4.92 -16.24
C VAL A 60 3.58 4.72 -16.31
N SER A 61 4.05 3.55 -16.78
CA SER A 61 5.49 3.25 -16.87
C SER A 61 6.28 4.23 -17.74
N ALA A 62 5.66 4.78 -18.79
CA ALA A 62 6.31 5.77 -19.65
C ALA A 62 6.35 7.21 -19.05
N SER A 63 5.53 7.48 -18.02
CA SER A 63 5.34 8.81 -17.44
C SER A 63 6.04 9.02 -16.10
N VAL A 64 6.61 7.96 -15.50
CA VAL A 64 7.18 8.00 -14.15
C VAL A 64 8.62 7.49 -14.12
N ASP A 65 9.39 7.95 -13.16
CA ASP A 65 10.75 7.42 -12.89
C ASP A 65 10.74 6.41 -11.75
N LEU A 66 10.60 5.15 -12.10
CA LEU A 66 10.64 4.01 -11.15
C LEU A 66 11.92 3.17 -11.28
N ARG A 67 13.04 3.74 -11.76
CA ARG A 67 14.30 3.01 -12.01
C ARG A 67 14.88 2.30 -10.78
N HIS A 68 14.58 2.79 -9.58
CA HIS A 68 15.02 2.20 -8.32
C HIS A 68 14.01 1.19 -7.74
N HIS A 69 12.91 0.95 -8.45
CA HIS A 69 11.82 0.07 -8.03
C HIS A 69 11.55 -1.00 -9.08
N ARG A 70 11.01 -2.14 -8.66
CA ARG A 70 10.62 -3.20 -9.58
C ARG A 70 9.17 -3.02 -10.00
N VAL A 71 8.92 -2.79 -11.29
CA VAL A 71 7.58 -2.71 -11.84
C VAL A 71 7.04 -4.11 -12.13
N ILE A 72 5.87 -4.42 -11.60
CA ILE A 72 5.13 -5.66 -11.81
C ILE A 72 3.87 -5.34 -12.61
N HIS A 73 3.79 -5.85 -13.83
CA HIS A 73 2.58 -5.70 -14.65
C HIS A 73 1.58 -6.79 -14.29
N ASN A 74 0.38 -6.39 -13.86
CA ASN A 74 -0.73 -7.31 -13.61
C ASN A 74 -1.76 -7.24 -14.77
N PRO A 75 -1.78 -8.19 -15.71
CA PRO A 75 -2.75 -8.19 -16.79
C PRO A 75 -4.18 -8.52 -16.31
N HIS A 76 -4.32 -9.06 -15.11
CA HIS A 76 -5.61 -9.46 -14.53
C HIS A 76 -6.18 -8.40 -13.57
N TRP A 77 -5.69 -7.16 -13.62
CA TRP A 77 -6.10 -6.09 -12.71
C TRP A 77 -7.62 -5.87 -12.66
N ALA A 78 -8.32 -6.06 -13.80
CA ALA A 78 -9.76 -5.89 -13.90
C ALA A 78 -10.57 -6.91 -13.07
N SER A 79 -9.95 -8.01 -12.62
CA SER A 79 -10.58 -8.96 -11.69
C SER A 79 -10.55 -8.49 -10.23
N GLY A 80 -10.04 -7.28 -9.96
CA GLY A 80 -10.04 -6.65 -8.66
C GLY A 80 -8.67 -6.64 -7.96
N MET A 81 -8.62 -5.96 -6.82
CA MET A 81 -7.42 -5.74 -6.02
C MET A 81 -6.72 -7.05 -5.59
N GLY A 82 -7.47 -8.13 -5.40
CA GLY A 82 -6.93 -9.45 -5.05
C GLY A 82 -5.90 -9.95 -6.05
N SER A 83 -6.12 -9.73 -7.35
CA SER A 83 -5.17 -10.12 -8.40
C SER A 83 -3.85 -9.36 -8.28
N SER A 84 -3.91 -8.08 -7.96
CA SER A 84 -2.72 -7.22 -7.79
C SER A 84 -1.94 -7.58 -6.51
N PHE A 85 -2.65 -7.89 -5.43
CA PHE A 85 -2.03 -8.37 -4.19
C PHE A 85 -1.29 -9.70 -4.45
N ARG A 86 -1.93 -10.69 -5.11
CA ARG A 86 -1.27 -11.95 -5.48
C ARG A 86 -0.03 -11.73 -6.34
N ALA A 87 -0.11 -10.85 -7.35
CA ALA A 87 1.03 -10.56 -8.22
C ALA A 87 2.21 -9.96 -7.44
N GLY A 88 1.93 -9.04 -6.52
CA GLY A 88 2.94 -8.42 -5.65
C GLY A 88 3.61 -9.43 -4.72
N VAL A 89 2.82 -10.28 -4.04
CA VAL A 89 3.32 -11.33 -3.16
C VAL A 89 4.14 -12.37 -3.93
N ALA A 90 3.65 -12.84 -5.09
CA ALA A 90 4.39 -13.78 -5.92
C ALA A 90 5.76 -13.20 -6.37
N ALA A 91 5.79 -11.91 -6.73
CA ALA A 91 7.03 -11.23 -7.12
C ALA A 91 8.02 -11.03 -5.95
N ALA A 92 7.52 -10.99 -4.71
CA ALA A 92 8.36 -10.92 -3.50
C ALA A 92 8.99 -12.26 -3.12
N GLY A 93 8.47 -13.38 -3.64
CA GLY A 93 8.93 -14.73 -3.29
C GLY A 93 8.60 -15.09 -1.83
N ASN A 94 9.48 -15.87 -1.20
CA ASN A 94 9.28 -16.28 0.20
C ASN A 94 9.89 -15.26 1.18
N ARG A 95 9.47 -13.99 1.06
CA ARG A 95 9.94 -12.87 1.88
C ARG A 95 8.77 -12.26 2.65
N ASN A 96 9.07 -11.67 3.81
CA ASN A 96 8.13 -10.77 4.46
C ASN A 96 7.77 -9.62 3.50
N VAL A 97 6.52 -9.19 3.50
CA VAL A 97 6.07 -8.12 2.61
C VAL A 97 5.40 -7.00 3.41
N LEU A 98 5.60 -5.77 2.98
CA LEU A 98 4.87 -4.61 3.50
C LEU A 98 4.02 -4.05 2.35
N VAL A 99 2.71 -4.05 2.53
CA VAL A 99 1.71 -3.66 1.52
C VAL A 99 1.20 -2.26 1.79
N ALA A 100 1.19 -1.43 0.76
CA ALA A 100 0.61 -0.08 0.75
C ALA A 100 -0.23 0.15 -0.50
N LEU A 101 -1.12 1.13 -0.42
CA LEU A 101 -2.02 1.53 -1.50
C LEU A 101 -1.60 2.88 -2.07
N VAL A 102 -1.65 3.03 -3.41
CA VAL A 102 -1.23 4.27 -4.08
C VAL A 102 -2.19 5.44 -3.85
N ASP A 103 -3.43 5.18 -3.43
CA ASP A 103 -4.43 6.21 -3.16
C ASP A 103 -4.42 6.79 -1.74
N GLN A 104 -3.42 6.41 -0.94
CA GLN A 104 -3.23 6.92 0.43
C GLN A 104 -2.02 7.87 0.51
N PRO A 105 -2.16 9.14 0.12
CA PRO A 105 -1.05 10.11 0.07
C PRO A 105 -0.49 10.47 1.45
N GLY A 106 -1.22 10.14 2.51
CA GLY A 106 -0.78 10.35 3.89
C GLY A 106 0.31 9.37 4.36
N LEU A 107 0.59 8.30 3.61
CA LEU A 107 1.65 7.35 3.93
C LEU A 107 3.02 8.04 4.01
N THR A 108 3.76 7.78 5.08
CA THR A 108 5.10 8.31 5.31
C THR A 108 6.11 7.21 5.64
N ALA A 109 7.39 7.48 5.38
CA ALA A 109 8.49 6.62 5.81
C ALA A 109 8.51 6.37 7.33
N GLN A 110 7.98 7.32 8.12
CA GLN A 110 7.85 7.16 9.56
C GLN A 110 6.82 6.09 9.93
N ASP A 111 5.66 6.04 9.23
CA ASP A 111 4.64 5.00 9.45
C ASP A 111 5.17 3.63 9.09
N VAL A 112 5.90 3.54 7.96
CA VAL A 112 6.59 2.32 7.55
C VAL A 112 7.56 1.86 8.64
N ARG A 113 8.41 2.76 9.17
CA ARG A 113 9.34 2.43 10.27
C ARG A 113 8.64 1.95 11.52
N LYS A 114 7.54 2.60 11.93
CA LYS A 114 6.75 2.20 13.10
C LYS A 114 6.21 0.78 12.96
N VAL A 115 5.58 0.47 11.80
CA VAL A 115 5.00 -0.84 11.52
C VAL A 115 6.08 -1.92 11.46
N LEU A 116 7.22 -1.63 10.80
CA LEU A 116 8.33 -2.58 10.72
C LEU A 116 8.99 -2.83 12.08
N ALA A 117 9.11 -1.81 12.93
CA ALA A 117 9.69 -1.96 14.28
C ALA A 117 8.83 -2.84 15.20
N ALA A 118 7.53 -2.88 14.97
CA ALA A 118 6.60 -3.71 15.73
C ALA A 118 6.48 -5.14 15.18
N HIS A 119 6.96 -5.41 13.97
CA HIS A 119 6.80 -6.71 13.33
C HIS A 119 7.60 -7.82 14.04
N ARG A 120 6.95 -8.96 14.20
CA ARG A 120 7.52 -10.18 14.79
C ARG A 120 7.19 -11.39 13.90
N PRO A 121 8.06 -12.42 13.86
CA PRO A 121 7.79 -13.65 13.11
C PRO A 121 6.42 -14.27 13.43
N GLY A 122 5.72 -14.72 12.41
CA GLY A 122 4.40 -15.33 12.53
C GLY A 122 3.26 -14.34 12.82
N ARG A 123 3.49 -13.03 12.67
CA ARG A 123 2.50 -11.98 12.92
C ARG A 123 2.26 -11.11 11.68
N ILE A 124 1.13 -10.45 11.71
CA ILE A 124 0.78 -9.35 10.81
C ILE A 124 0.76 -8.08 11.65
N VAL A 125 1.38 -7.00 11.18
CA VAL A 125 1.27 -5.70 11.84
C VAL A 125 0.69 -4.70 10.87
N ALA A 126 -0.36 -4.01 11.30
CA ALA A 126 -1.04 -3.02 10.49
C ALA A 126 -0.96 -1.63 11.14
N ALA A 127 -0.74 -0.61 10.34
CA ALA A 127 -0.97 0.76 10.77
C ALA A 127 -2.43 0.94 11.19
N ALA A 128 -2.67 1.74 12.21
CA ALA A 128 -3.99 2.06 12.68
C ALA A 128 -4.14 3.57 12.87
N TYR A 129 -5.32 4.06 12.57
CA TYR A 129 -5.65 5.48 12.62
C TYR A 129 -6.96 5.70 13.37
N PRO A 130 -7.12 6.82 14.11
CA PRO A 130 -8.33 7.08 14.86
C PRO A 130 -9.53 7.30 13.91
N GLY A 131 -10.59 6.55 14.14
CA GLY A 131 -11.88 6.80 13.53
C GLY A 131 -12.56 8.03 14.14
N ARG A 132 -13.73 8.40 13.64
CA ARG A 132 -14.53 9.55 14.15
C ARG A 132 -14.93 9.39 15.63
N ASP A 133 -14.99 8.17 16.12
CA ASP A 133 -15.30 7.80 17.50
C ASP A 133 -14.04 7.69 18.40
N GLY A 134 -12.85 7.99 17.85
CA GLY A 134 -11.58 7.88 18.53
C GLY A 134 -11.03 6.45 18.63
N THR A 135 -11.78 5.44 18.17
CA THR A 135 -11.25 4.06 18.13
C THR A 135 -10.24 3.90 17.00
N LEU A 136 -9.16 3.16 17.27
CA LEU A 136 -8.18 2.85 16.24
C LEU A 136 -8.75 1.85 15.23
N ARG A 137 -8.70 2.21 13.97
CA ARG A 137 -9.11 1.37 12.84
C ARG A 137 -7.90 0.98 12.03
N ARG A 138 -7.87 -0.32 11.64
CA ARG A 138 -6.82 -0.85 10.77
C ARG A 138 -6.80 -0.13 9.43
N GLY A 139 -5.60 0.26 8.99
CA GLY A 139 -5.31 0.85 7.69
C GLY A 139 -4.05 0.24 7.06
N HIS A 140 -3.44 0.97 6.17
CA HIS A 140 -2.14 0.66 5.58
C HIS A 140 -1.08 1.66 6.08
N PRO A 141 0.22 1.26 6.04
CA PRO A 141 0.75 0.01 5.51
C PRO A 141 0.49 -1.20 6.42
N VAL A 142 0.52 -2.39 5.82
CA VAL A 142 0.38 -3.67 6.53
C VAL A 142 1.59 -4.56 6.22
N VAL A 143 2.34 -4.98 7.23
CA VAL A 143 3.42 -5.97 7.07
C VAL A 143 2.91 -7.37 7.39
N PHE A 144 3.24 -8.31 6.53
CA PHE A 144 2.94 -9.74 6.68
C PHE A 144 4.24 -10.53 6.83
N ASP A 145 4.25 -11.48 7.75
CA ASP A 145 5.19 -12.59 7.70
C ASP A 145 5.06 -13.34 6.37
N ALA A 146 6.15 -13.87 5.83
CA ALA A 146 6.20 -14.50 4.51
C ALA A 146 5.15 -15.61 4.32
N ARG A 147 4.99 -16.47 5.34
CA ARG A 147 3.99 -17.55 5.31
C ARG A 147 2.57 -16.99 5.27
N LEU A 148 2.28 -16.00 6.13
CA LEU A 148 0.96 -15.37 6.19
C LEU A 148 0.63 -14.58 4.93
N ALA A 149 1.64 -13.96 4.29
CA ALA A 149 1.47 -13.31 2.98
C ALA A 149 1.05 -14.31 1.90
N ALA A 150 1.69 -15.49 1.87
CA ALA A 150 1.35 -16.55 0.92
C ALA A 150 -0.06 -17.11 1.17
N GLU A 151 -0.45 -17.33 2.42
CA GLU A 151 -1.81 -17.77 2.80
C GLU A 151 -2.86 -16.71 2.42
N ALA A 152 -2.61 -15.44 2.74
CA ALA A 152 -3.49 -14.33 2.38
C ALA A 152 -3.63 -14.18 0.85
N ALA A 153 -2.56 -14.43 0.10
CA ALA A 153 -2.61 -14.39 -1.36
C ALA A 153 -3.48 -15.51 -1.95
N GLN A 154 -3.56 -16.68 -1.33
CA GLN A 154 -4.42 -17.79 -1.77
C GLN A 154 -5.91 -17.47 -1.63
N THR A 155 -6.29 -16.68 -0.63
CA THR A 155 -7.68 -16.29 -0.35
C THR A 155 -8.06 -14.94 -0.96
N ALA A 156 -7.08 -14.21 -1.51
CA ALA A 156 -7.31 -12.90 -2.09
C ALA A 156 -8.09 -12.99 -3.41
N GLU A 157 -9.28 -12.40 -3.46
CA GLU A 157 -10.14 -12.36 -4.64
C GLU A 157 -10.93 -11.05 -4.73
N GLY A 158 -11.44 -10.73 -5.92
CA GLY A 158 -12.20 -9.53 -6.16
C GLY A 158 -11.49 -8.27 -5.66
N ASP A 159 -12.27 -7.33 -5.14
CA ASP A 159 -11.75 -6.06 -4.61
C ASP A 159 -11.32 -6.12 -3.14
N ALA A 160 -11.29 -7.32 -2.55
CA ALA A 160 -10.96 -7.47 -1.13
C ALA A 160 -9.44 -7.47 -0.86
N GLY A 161 -8.60 -7.73 -1.86
CA GLY A 161 -7.15 -7.86 -1.65
C GLY A 161 -6.84 -8.89 -0.56
N GLY A 162 -5.98 -8.54 0.40
CA GLY A 162 -5.73 -9.35 1.59
C GLY A 162 -6.78 -9.23 2.70
N ARG A 163 -7.82 -8.40 2.52
CA ARG A 163 -8.78 -8.06 3.57
C ARG A 163 -9.53 -9.28 4.12
N LEU A 164 -9.95 -10.21 3.24
CA LEU A 164 -10.67 -11.42 3.66
C LEU A 164 -9.85 -12.25 4.65
N PHE A 165 -8.56 -12.42 4.37
CA PHE A 165 -7.66 -13.12 5.28
C PHE A 165 -7.52 -12.39 6.63
N LEU A 166 -7.36 -11.06 6.59
CA LEU A 166 -7.24 -10.24 7.80
C LEU A 166 -8.52 -10.26 8.65
N GLU A 167 -9.70 -10.29 8.04
CA GLU A 167 -10.99 -10.40 8.73
C GLU A 167 -11.22 -11.79 9.34
N ALA A 168 -10.70 -12.84 8.68
CA ALA A 168 -10.80 -14.21 9.18
C ALA A 168 -9.81 -14.53 10.33
N HIS A 169 -8.72 -13.74 10.44
CA HIS A 169 -7.64 -14.00 11.39
C HIS A 169 -7.27 -12.77 12.24
N PRO A 170 -8.22 -12.14 12.94
CA PRO A 170 -7.94 -10.95 13.77
C PRO A 170 -6.92 -11.23 14.88
N GLU A 171 -6.82 -12.47 15.35
CA GLU A 171 -5.86 -12.92 16.37
C GLU A 171 -4.40 -12.86 15.91
N LEU A 172 -4.14 -12.84 14.60
CA LEU A 172 -2.79 -12.72 14.04
C LEU A 172 -2.32 -11.28 13.86
N ILE A 173 -3.19 -10.28 14.11
CA ILE A 173 -2.95 -8.89 13.76
C ILE A 173 -2.61 -8.08 15.00
N ASP A 174 -1.46 -7.40 14.95
CA ASP A 174 -1.10 -6.34 15.89
C ASP A 174 -1.34 -4.97 15.24
N LEU A 175 -1.94 -4.03 15.97
CA LEU A 175 -2.18 -2.67 15.48
C LEU A 175 -1.13 -1.71 16.02
N VAL A 176 -0.62 -0.84 15.17
CA VAL A 176 0.33 0.23 15.53
C VAL A 176 -0.31 1.58 15.26
N ASP A 177 -0.43 2.40 16.28
CA ASP A 177 -0.93 3.76 16.15
C ASP A 177 0.05 4.60 15.32
N CYS A 178 -0.37 4.95 14.11
CA CYS A 178 0.35 5.81 13.19
C CYS A 178 -0.22 7.24 13.15
N SER A 179 -1.15 7.57 14.04
CA SER A 179 -1.62 8.95 14.18
C SER A 179 -0.48 9.90 14.60
N THR A 180 -0.59 11.16 14.18
CA THR A 180 0.33 12.22 14.59
C THR A 180 -0.47 13.37 15.19
N ALA A 181 0.08 14.08 16.17
CA ALA A 181 -0.56 15.23 16.80
C ALA A 181 -0.83 16.42 15.83
N ALA A 182 -0.21 16.38 14.65
CA ALA A 182 -0.35 17.40 13.59
C ALA A 182 -1.37 16.98 12.51
N ASP A 183 -2.17 15.93 12.74
CA ASP A 183 -2.98 15.28 11.70
C ASP A 183 -4.15 16.12 11.19
N VAL A 184 -3.78 17.05 10.33
CA VAL A 184 -4.63 17.53 9.23
C VAL A 184 -4.63 16.52 8.07
N ARG A 185 -3.65 15.59 8.02
CA ARG A 185 -3.52 14.51 7.02
C ARG A 185 -3.75 13.17 7.71
N ARG A 186 -4.94 12.64 7.55
CA ARG A 186 -5.28 11.30 8.03
C ARG A 186 -4.53 10.27 7.20
N GLY A 187 -3.50 9.64 7.77
CA GLY A 187 -2.63 8.70 7.06
C GLY A 187 -3.34 7.53 6.38
N GLY A 188 -4.56 7.21 6.81
CA GLY A 188 -5.40 6.16 6.24
C GLY A 188 -6.50 6.63 5.28
N ASP A 189 -6.58 7.93 4.94
CA ASP A 189 -7.61 8.45 4.05
C ASP A 189 -7.25 8.20 2.57
N ASP A 190 -8.24 7.71 1.80
CA ASP A 190 -8.09 7.36 0.39
C ASP A 190 -8.57 8.50 -0.53
N ILE A 191 -7.87 8.71 -1.64
CA ILE A 191 -8.33 9.58 -2.72
C ILE A 191 -9.26 8.80 -3.66
N ASP A 192 -10.56 8.84 -3.41
CA ASP A 192 -11.56 8.13 -4.23
C ASP A 192 -12.43 9.04 -5.08
N LEU A 193 -12.70 10.25 -4.60
CA LEU A 193 -13.61 11.22 -5.20
C LEU A 193 -12.90 12.56 -5.40
N PRO A 194 -13.38 13.43 -6.32
CA PRO A 194 -12.79 14.75 -6.55
C PRO A 194 -12.65 15.60 -5.28
N GLU A 195 -13.60 15.51 -4.35
CA GLU A 195 -13.52 16.20 -3.07
C GLU A 195 -12.37 15.73 -2.17
N HIS A 196 -11.74 14.57 -2.43
CA HIS A 196 -10.58 14.08 -1.68
C HIS A 196 -9.24 14.62 -2.21
N LEU A 197 -9.25 15.38 -3.33
CA LEU A 197 -8.00 15.91 -3.92
C LEU A 197 -7.25 16.86 -2.98
N TYR A 198 -7.90 17.45 -1.98
CA TYR A 198 -7.23 18.25 -0.94
C TYR A 198 -6.16 17.46 -0.17
N LEU A 199 -6.24 16.12 -0.15
CA LEU A 199 -5.23 15.25 0.48
C LEU A 199 -3.87 15.32 -0.22
N LEU A 200 -3.83 15.73 -1.49
CA LEU A 200 -2.57 15.95 -2.21
C LEU A 200 -1.85 17.25 -1.79
N GLY A 201 -2.51 18.13 -1.05
CA GLY A 201 -2.02 19.47 -0.73
C GLY A 201 -2.21 20.43 -1.89
N GLU A 202 -1.81 21.69 -1.71
CA GLU A 202 -1.75 22.64 -2.82
C GLU A 202 -0.63 22.25 -3.79
N PRO A 203 -0.85 22.43 -5.12
CA PRO A 203 0.14 22.10 -6.16
C PRO A 203 1.41 22.94 -6.07
#